data_c8e35f5e09d4a36c04ecce9c0e42c323
#
_entry.id   c8e35f5e09d4a36c04ecce9c0e42c323
#
_cell.length_a   1.000
_cell.length_b   1.000
_cell.length_c   1.000
_cell.angle_alpha   90.00
_cell.angle_beta   90.00
_cell.angle_gamma   90.00
#
_symmetry.space_group_name_H-M   'P 1'
#
loop_
_entity.id
_entity.type
_entity.pdbx_description
1 polymer ?
#
loop_
_entity_poly.entity_id
_entity_poly.type
_entity_poly.pdbx_seq_one_letter_code
_entity_poly.pdbx_strand_id
1 'polypeptide(L)'
;MLSVVGDGTFLPFRAALFNTTVMDNSMIAQNTCLQMCVVGRNTFIGAGSTFTDYNLVPAPLRALDGNGKLSFANRPVMGSAVGHNCRLGSGLIVYPARTIESDVVLAASKERRVIDKDVRYEDSDHHNFKSAGLHRRMYPRPGESQLESW
;
A
#
# COMPACT_ATOMS: atom_id res chain seq x y z
N MET A 1 -9.99 -9.15 16.85
CA MET A 1 -8.55 -9.21 16.56
C MET A 1 -7.95 -7.84 16.59
N LEU A 2 -6.72 -7.74 17.01
CA LEU A 2 -6.12 -6.45 17.34
C LEU A 2 -5.68 -5.72 16.08
N SER A 3 -6.28 -4.58 15.79
CA SER A 3 -5.79 -3.61 14.81
C SER A 3 -5.55 -2.28 15.50
N VAL A 4 -4.59 -1.52 15.01
CA VAL A 4 -4.22 -0.20 15.55
C VAL A 4 -4.47 0.84 14.47
N VAL A 5 -5.13 1.93 14.84
CA VAL A 5 -5.46 3.03 13.94
C VAL A 5 -4.95 4.32 14.54
N GLY A 6 -4.15 5.05 13.78
CA GLY A 6 -3.59 6.33 14.19
C GLY A 6 -4.58 7.49 14.14
N ASP A 7 -4.15 8.62 14.65
CA ASP A 7 -4.97 9.83 14.78
C ASP A 7 -5.37 10.39 13.40
N GLY A 8 -6.56 11.00 13.33
CA GLY A 8 -7.08 11.61 12.11
C GLY A 8 -7.38 10.63 10.97
N THR A 9 -7.37 9.32 11.24
CA THR A 9 -7.69 8.30 10.23
C THR A 9 -9.20 8.18 10.05
N PHE A 10 -9.65 8.12 8.80
CA PHE A 10 -11.05 7.94 8.44
C PHE A 10 -11.33 6.50 8.00
N LEU A 11 -12.21 5.82 8.74
CA LEU A 11 -12.69 4.46 8.47
C LEU A 11 -14.20 4.49 8.26
N PRO A 12 -14.68 4.62 7.04
CA PRO A 12 -16.10 4.63 6.77
C PRO A 12 -16.70 3.23 6.79
N PHE A 13 -17.95 3.18 6.48
CA PHE A 13 -18.82 2.04 6.39
C PHE A 13 -18.19 0.81 5.71
N ARG A 14 -18.19 -0.33 6.41
CA ARG A 14 -17.64 -1.62 5.97
C ARG A 14 -16.14 -1.64 5.67
N ALA A 15 -15.35 -0.73 6.19
CA ALA A 15 -13.90 -0.92 6.23
C ALA A 15 -13.57 -2.04 7.23
N ALA A 16 -12.87 -3.09 6.78
CA ALA A 16 -12.52 -4.24 7.59
C ALA A 16 -11.01 -4.32 7.79
N LEU A 17 -10.57 -4.28 9.05
CA LEU A 17 -9.18 -4.39 9.45
C LEU A 17 -8.96 -5.66 10.26
N PHE A 18 -8.02 -6.50 9.82
CA PHE A 18 -7.63 -7.72 10.50
C PHE A 18 -6.13 -7.70 10.80
N ASN A 19 -5.74 -7.64 12.08
CA ASN A 19 -4.34 -7.54 12.50
C ASN A 19 -3.55 -6.48 11.71
N THR A 20 -4.15 -5.32 11.49
CA THR A 20 -3.64 -4.27 10.61
C THR A 20 -3.29 -3.03 11.41
N THR A 21 -2.19 -2.40 11.07
CA THR A 21 -1.82 -1.07 11.57
C THR A 21 -2.04 -0.04 10.48
N VAL A 22 -2.85 0.98 10.76
CA VAL A 22 -3.03 2.15 9.90
C VAL A 22 -2.48 3.37 10.63
N MET A 23 -1.51 4.05 10.05
CA MET A 23 -0.90 5.24 10.64
C MET A 23 -1.75 6.50 10.38
N ASP A 24 -1.36 7.60 11.00
CA ASP A 24 -2.11 8.85 11.12
C ASP A 24 -2.54 9.43 9.76
N ASN A 25 -3.65 10.18 9.80
CA ASN A 25 -4.18 10.97 8.69
C ASN A 25 -4.45 10.17 7.41
N SER A 26 -4.78 8.90 7.56
CA SER A 26 -5.06 8.01 6.43
C SER A 26 -6.57 7.83 6.21
N MET A 27 -6.94 7.40 5.02
CA MET A 27 -8.33 7.10 4.69
C MET A 27 -8.41 5.72 4.05
N ILE A 28 -9.15 4.82 4.67
CA ILE A 28 -9.47 3.50 4.13
C ILE A 28 -10.92 3.53 3.69
N ALA A 29 -11.18 3.64 2.40
CA ALA A 29 -12.53 3.83 1.90
C ALA A 29 -13.43 2.60 2.11
N GLN A 30 -14.72 2.76 1.89
CA GLN A 30 -15.74 1.75 2.17
C GLN A 30 -15.51 0.42 1.46
N ASN A 31 -15.97 -0.68 2.05
CA ASN A 31 -15.85 -2.05 1.53
C ASN A 31 -14.40 -2.50 1.25
N THR A 32 -13.44 -1.90 1.92
CA THR A 32 -12.02 -2.26 1.81
C THR A 32 -11.68 -3.27 2.90
N CYS A 33 -10.93 -4.31 2.54
CA CYS A 33 -10.47 -5.34 3.47
C CYS A 33 -8.95 -5.37 3.52
N LEU A 34 -8.38 -5.15 4.71
CA LEU A 34 -6.95 -5.19 4.96
C LEU A 34 -6.63 -6.33 5.92
N GLN A 35 -5.84 -7.30 5.46
CA GLN A 35 -5.42 -8.46 6.24
C GLN A 35 -3.93 -8.39 6.55
N MET A 36 -3.58 -8.30 7.83
CA MET A 36 -2.20 -8.28 8.34
C MET A 36 -1.31 -7.21 7.70
N CYS A 37 -1.88 -6.06 7.40
CA CYS A 37 -1.20 -4.99 6.67
C CYS A 37 -0.59 -3.93 7.59
N VAL A 38 0.40 -3.23 7.06
CA VAL A 38 0.88 -1.96 7.60
C VAL A 38 0.64 -0.87 6.56
N VAL A 39 -0.07 0.18 6.95
CA VAL A 39 -0.40 1.31 6.08
C VAL A 39 0.23 2.58 6.65
N GLY A 40 1.04 3.25 5.86
CA GLY A 40 1.75 4.47 6.23
C GLY A 40 0.83 5.68 6.39
N ARG A 41 1.40 6.78 6.89
CA ARG A 41 0.70 8.04 7.13
C ARG A 41 0.21 8.69 5.85
N ASN A 42 -0.85 9.48 5.97
CA ASN A 42 -1.38 10.29 4.86
C ASN A 42 -1.68 9.45 3.61
N THR A 43 -2.13 8.21 3.79
CA THR A 43 -2.38 7.27 2.69
C THR A 43 -3.88 7.12 2.45
N PHE A 44 -4.27 7.12 1.18
CA PHE A 44 -5.63 6.84 0.73
C PHE A 44 -5.68 5.46 0.08
N ILE A 45 -6.62 4.62 0.51
CA ILE A 45 -6.95 3.34 -0.13
C ILE A 45 -8.40 3.38 -0.59
N GLY A 46 -8.60 3.27 -1.89
CA GLY A 46 -9.90 3.38 -2.55
C GLY A 46 -10.85 2.23 -2.23
N ALA A 47 -12.13 2.51 -2.37
CA ALA A 47 -13.21 1.60 -2.02
C ALA A 47 -13.15 0.25 -2.74
N GLY A 48 -13.57 -0.81 -2.05
CA GLY A 48 -13.64 -2.16 -2.60
C GLY A 48 -12.28 -2.81 -2.85
N SER A 49 -11.21 -2.25 -2.31
CA SER A 49 -9.88 -2.86 -2.41
C SER A 49 -9.71 -3.99 -1.40
N THR A 50 -8.96 -5.01 -1.78
CA THR A 50 -8.70 -6.18 -0.92
C THR A 50 -7.21 -6.47 -0.86
N PHE A 51 -6.68 -6.57 0.35
CA PHE A 51 -5.30 -6.91 0.62
C PHE A 51 -5.28 -8.28 1.28
N THR A 52 -4.73 -9.25 0.57
CA THR A 52 -4.71 -10.65 1.00
C THR A 52 -3.43 -10.97 1.78
N ASP A 53 -3.48 -11.98 2.62
CA ASP A 53 -2.38 -12.42 3.47
C ASP A 53 -1.92 -13.86 3.18
N TYR A 54 -2.62 -14.57 2.30
CA TYR A 54 -2.40 -15.97 2.01
C TYR A 54 -2.40 -16.26 0.51
N ASN A 55 -1.48 -17.11 0.05
CA ASN A 55 -1.45 -17.56 -1.34
C ASN A 55 -2.54 -18.60 -1.61
N LEU A 56 -3.26 -18.48 -2.72
CA LEU A 56 -4.28 -19.45 -3.14
C LEU A 56 -3.70 -20.87 -3.28
N VAL A 57 -2.53 -20.98 -3.86
CA VAL A 57 -1.75 -22.21 -3.86
C VAL A 57 -0.65 -22.05 -2.82
N PRO A 58 -0.57 -22.93 -1.80
CA PRO A 58 0.43 -22.81 -0.75
C PRO A 58 1.85 -22.77 -1.32
N ALA A 59 2.51 -21.67 -1.13
CA ALA A 59 3.89 -21.45 -1.51
C ALA A 59 4.56 -20.54 -0.48
N PRO A 60 5.88 -20.68 -0.27
CA PRO A 60 6.61 -19.80 0.63
C PRO A 60 6.48 -18.33 0.21
N LEU A 61 6.05 -17.48 1.16
CA LEU A 61 5.95 -16.04 0.92
C LEU A 61 7.34 -15.41 0.91
N ARG A 62 7.54 -14.48 0.00
CA ARG A 62 8.73 -13.62 -0.06
C ARG A 62 8.32 -12.16 0.08
N ALA A 63 9.06 -11.43 0.89
CA ALA A 63 8.86 -10.00 1.09
C ALA A 63 10.20 -9.26 0.99
N LEU A 64 10.15 -7.98 0.70
CA LEU A 64 11.32 -7.13 0.81
C LEU A 64 11.70 -6.94 2.28
N ASP A 65 12.97 -7.14 2.61
CA ASP A 65 13.53 -6.80 3.91
C ASP A 65 13.88 -5.30 4.01
N GLY A 66 14.36 -4.87 5.17
CA GLY A 66 14.73 -3.47 5.40
C GLY A 66 15.87 -2.95 4.50
N ASN A 67 16.57 -3.83 3.78
CA ASN A 67 17.63 -3.48 2.81
C ASN A 67 17.13 -3.56 1.36
N GLY A 68 15.83 -3.79 1.16
CA GLY A 68 15.24 -3.94 -0.17
C GLY A 68 15.56 -5.27 -0.86
N LYS A 69 16.05 -6.27 -0.12
CA LYS A 69 16.33 -7.61 -0.64
C LYS A 69 15.12 -8.52 -0.44
N LEU A 70 14.78 -9.29 -1.46
CA LEU A 70 13.70 -10.26 -1.39
C LEU A 70 14.12 -11.47 -0.56
N SER A 71 13.47 -11.66 0.57
CA SER A 71 13.76 -12.71 1.56
C SER A 71 12.51 -13.55 1.87
N PHE A 72 12.71 -14.80 2.29
CA PHE A 72 11.60 -15.65 2.72
C PHE A 72 11.00 -15.14 4.04
N ALA A 73 9.68 -15.04 4.08
CA ALA A 73 8.97 -14.59 5.28
C ALA A 73 8.92 -15.65 6.40
N ASN A 74 9.22 -16.92 6.08
CA ASN A 74 9.13 -18.06 7.00
C ASN A 74 7.78 -18.19 7.72
N ARG A 75 6.73 -17.71 7.11
CA ARG A 75 5.35 -17.75 7.61
C ARG A 75 4.39 -18.06 6.47
N PRO A 76 3.29 -18.79 6.74
CA PRO A 76 2.28 -19.10 5.71
C PRO A 76 1.37 -17.90 5.40
N VAL A 77 1.31 -16.92 6.30
CA VAL A 77 0.46 -15.73 6.17
C VAL A 77 1.29 -14.46 6.40
N MET A 78 1.12 -13.48 5.53
CA MET A 78 1.75 -12.17 5.63
C MET A 78 1.01 -11.17 4.73
N GLY A 79 0.48 -10.13 5.30
CA GLY A 79 -0.12 -9.04 4.55
C GLY A 79 0.92 -8.14 3.88
N SER A 80 0.46 -7.03 3.36
CA SER A 80 1.27 -6.10 2.58
C SER A 80 1.66 -4.88 3.39
N ALA A 81 2.74 -4.23 2.98
CA ALA A 81 3.18 -2.95 3.49
C ALA A 81 2.90 -1.86 2.45
N VAL A 82 2.15 -0.83 2.84
CA VAL A 82 1.90 0.36 2.04
C VAL A 82 2.64 1.52 2.69
N GLY A 83 3.46 2.20 1.92
CA GLY A 83 4.23 3.34 2.38
C GLY A 83 3.39 4.57 2.71
N HIS A 84 4.07 5.65 3.04
CA HIS A 84 3.44 6.93 3.37
C HIS A 84 2.98 7.66 2.10
N ASN A 85 2.00 8.56 2.25
CA ASN A 85 1.52 9.44 1.19
C ASN A 85 1.10 8.73 -0.11
N CYS A 86 0.65 7.48 0.00
CA CYS A 86 0.16 6.72 -1.16
C CYS A 86 -1.29 7.09 -1.51
N ARG A 87 -1.64 6.93 -2.79
CA ARG A 87 -3.00 7.10 -3.30
C ARG A 87 -3.35 5.88 -4.15
N LEU A 88 -4.12 4.96 -3.58
CA LEU A 88 -4.49 3.71 -4.22
C LEU A 88 -5.94 3.78 -4.69
N GLY A 89 -6.16 3.53 -5.98
CA GLY A 89 -7.48 3.56 -6.59
C GLY A 89 -8.41 2.46 -6.09
N SER A 90 -9.68 2.58 -6.41
CA SER A 90 -10.72 1.65 -5.97
C SER A 90 -10.62 0.30 -6.68
N GLY A 91 -10.94 -0.79 -5.98
CA GLY A 91 -11.05 -2.13 -6.55
C GLY A 91 -9.72 -2.81 -6.84
N LEU A 92 -8.64 -2.39 -6.20
CA LEU A 92 -7.35 -3.08 -6.30
C LEU A 92 -7.32 -4.34 -5.41
N ILE A 93 -6.68 -5.38 -5.92
CA ILE A 93 -6.39 -6.61 -5.18
C ILE A 93 -4.88 -6.70 -5.00
N VAL A 94 -4.42 -6.64 -3.76
CA VAL A 94 -2.99 -6.69 -3.45
C VAL A 94 -2.66 -8.08 -2.90
N TYR A 95 -1.69 -8.73 -3.53
CA TYR A 95 -1.26 -10.07 -3.15
C TYR A 95 -0.45 -10.07 -1.86
N PRO A 96 -0.32 -11.22 -1.19
CA PRO A 96 0.38 -11.33 0.07
C PRO A 96 1.83 -10.87 0.01
N ALA A 97 2.30 -10.27 1.09
CA ALA A 97 3.69 -9.85 1.27
C ALA A 97 4.22 -8.84 0.22
N ARG A 98 3.32 -8.08 -0.41
CA ARG A 98 3.74 -7.03 -1.34
C ARG A 98 4.06 -5.74 -0.61
N THR A 99 5.03 -5.02 -1.14
CA THR A 99 5.40 -3.68 -0.68
C THR A 99 5.04 -2.66 -1.74
N ILE A 100 4.30 -1.64 -1.34
CA ILE A 100 4.04 -0.44 -2.14
C ILE A 100 4.82 0.69 -1.49
N GLU A 101 5.78 1.23 -2.21
CA GLU A 101 6.68 2.26 -1.69
C GLU A 101 5.93 3.56 -1.38
N SER A 102 6.52 4.42 -0.56
CA SER A 102 5.94 5.73 -0.25
C SER A 102 5.81 6.61 -1.49
N ASP A 103 4.85 7.53 -1.44
CA ASP A 103 4.55 8.50 -2.51
C ASP A 103 4.01 7.87 -3.81
N VAL A 104 3.60 6.61 -3.78
CA VAL A 104 3.07 5.91 -4.95
C VAL A 104 1.59 6.21 -5.17
N VAL A 105 1.23 6.46 -6.42
CA VAL A 105 -0.16 6.52 -6.90
C VAL A 105 -0.41 5.32 -7.81
N LEU A 106 -1.46 4.56 -7.53
CA LEU A 106 -1.90 3.44 -8.36
C LEU A 106 -3.36 3.62 -8.75
N ALA A 107 -3.62 3.77 -10.03
CA ALA A 107 -4.97 3.76 -10.58
C ALA A 107 -5.36 2.33 -10.96
N ALA A 108 -6.59 1.93 -10.63
CA ALA A 108 -7.13 0.69 -11.17
C ALA A 108 -7.54 0.90 -12.64
N SER A 109 -7.22 -0.06 -13.49
CA SER A 109 -7.62 -0.09 -14.89
C SER A 109 -8.15 -1.48 -15.27
N LYS A 110 -8.58 -1.64 -16.51
CA LYS A 110 -8.99 -2.97 -17.01
C LYS A 110 -7.81 -3.93 -17.05
N GLU A 111 -6.62 -3.42 -17.33
CA GLU A 111 -5.37 -4.17 -17.45
C GLU A 111 -4.69 -4.41 -16.11
N ARG A 112 -4.98 -3.55 -15.12
CA ARG A 112 -4.35 -3.63 -13.80
C ARG A 112 -5.36 -3.45 -12.67
N ARG A 113 -5.77 -4.57 -12.10
CA ARG A 113 -6.52 -4.63 -10.83
C ARG A 113 -5.76 -5.41 -9.77
N VAL A 114 -4.84 -6.26 -10.18
CA VAL A 114 -4.06 -7.12 -9.29
C VAL A 114 -2.66 -6.57 -9.17
N ILE A 115 -2.21 -6.38 -7.94
CA ILE A 115 -0.85 -6.00 -7.59
C ILE A 115 -0.16 -7.25 -7.06
N ASP A 116 0.53 -7.95 -7.94
CA ASP A 116 1.23 -9.23 -7.69
C ASP A 116 2.75 -9.05 -7.49
N LYS A 117 3.24 -7.83 -7.64
CA LYS A 117 4.65 -7.46 -7.48
C LYS A 117 4.79 -6.26 -6.55
N ASP A 118 5.98 -6.10 -5.98
CA ASP A 118 6.32 -4.89 -5.25
C ASP A 118 6.32 -3.68 -6.20
N VAL A 119 5.83 -2.54 -5.72
CA VAL A 119 5.68 -1.32 -6.51
C VAL A 119 6.64 -0.27 -5.96
N ARG A 120 7.51 0.22 -6.82
CA ARG A 120 8.45 1.29 -6.51
C ARG A 120 7.89 2.65 -6.90
N TYR A 121 8.49 3.72 -6.40
CA TYR A 121 8.09 5.08 -6.74
C TYR A 121 8.15 5.36 -8.25
N GLU A 122 9.13 4.81 -8.94
CA GLU A 122 9.30 4.93 -10.39
C GLU A 122 8.15 4.30 -11.19
N ASP A 123 7.45 3.32 -10.60
CA ASP A 123 6.30 2.63 -11.20
C ASP A 123 4.98 3.34 -10.93
N SER A 124 5.01 4.49 -10.28
CA SER A 124 3.81 5.23 -9.88
C SER A 124 3.11 5.87 -11.08
N ASP A 125 1.80 5.71 -11.13
CA ASP A 125 0.99 6.21 -12.25
C ASP A 125 0.98 7.73 -12.37
N HIS A 126 1.23 8.45 -11.29
CA HIS A 126 1.17 9.91 -11.30
C HIS A 126 2.18 10.53 -12.27
N HIS A 127 3.30 9.85 -12.56
CA HIS A 127 4.27 10.31 -13.57
C HIS A 127 3.65 10.48 -14.95
N ASN A 128 2.54 9.78 -15.23
CA ASN A 128 1.82 9.82 -16.49
C ASN A 128 0.58 10.73 -16.47
N PHE A 129 0.27 11.36 -15.34
CA PHE A 129 -0.89 12.22 -15.21
C PHE A 129 -0.55 13.68 -15.57
N LYS A 130 -1.46 14.38 -16.24
CA LYS A 130 -1.30 15.80 -16.50
C LYS A 130 -1.20 16.65 -15.22
N SER A 131 -1.71 16.11 -14.11
CA SER A 131 -1.69 16.72 -12.78
C SER A 131 -0.59 16.17 -11.88
N ALA A 132 0.46 15.61 -12.45
CA ALA A 132 1.55 14.95 -11.69
C ALA A 132 2.15 15.86 -10.60
N GLY A 133 2.31 17.16 -10.88
CA GLY A 133 2.82 18.14 -9.93
C GLY A 133 1.96 18.38 -8.67
N LEU A 134 0.73 17.84 -8.63
CA LEU A 134 -0.13 17.92 -7.44
C LEU A 134 0.15 16.80 -6.42
N HIS A 135 0.85 15.76 -6.83
CA HIS A 135 1.27 14.66 -5.93
C HIS A 135 2.79 14.72 -5.75
N ARG A 136 3.21 15.25 -4.61
CA ARG A 136 4.61 15.50 -4.31
C ARG A 136 5.25 14.31 -3.63
N ARG A 137 6.54 14.08 -3.90
CA ARG A 137 7.35 13.12 -3.17
C ARG A 137 7.70 13.67 -1.79
N MET A 138 7.07 13.12 -0.75
CA MET A 138 7.24 13.57 0.64
C MET A 138 8.13 12.64 1.47
N TYR A 139 8.31 11.40 1.03
CA TYR A 139 9.03 10.37 1.76
C TYR A 139 10.06 9.68 0.85
N PRO A 140 11.10 10.39 0.40
CA PRO A 140 12.15 9.80 -0.43
C PRO A 140 12.92 8.71 0.33
N ARG A 141 13.60 7.84 -0.41
CA ARG A 141 14.45 6.82 0.18
C ARG A 141 15.62 7.46 0.95
N PRO A 142 16.18 6.77 1.96
CA PRO A 142 17.40 7.25 2.61
C PRO A 142 18.49 7.56 1.60
N GLY A 143 19.06 8.79 1.67
CA GLY A 143 20.11 9.27 0.76
C GLY A 143 19.62 9.94 -0.52
N GLU A 144 18.32 9.95 -0.81
CA GLU A 144 17.73 10.75 -1.90
C GLU A 144 17.37 12.15 -1.41
N SER A 145 17.51 13.14 -2.30
CA SER A 145 17.13 14.52 -2.01
C SER A 145 15.61 14.67 -1.90
N GLN A 146 15.14 15.40 -0.90
CA GLN A 146 13.73 15.83 -0.81
C GLN A 146 13.36 16.91 -1.85
N LEU A 147 14.36 17.46 -2.54
CA LEU A 147 14.20 18.51 -3.51
C LEU A 147 13.95 17.91 -4.89
N GLU A 148 12.74 17.44 -5.14
CA GLU A 148 12.19 17.66 -6.47
C GLU A 148 11.89 19.14 -6.53
N SER A 149 12.63 19.85 -7.38
CA SER A 149 12.44 21.26 -7.66
C SER A 149 10.96 21.54 -7.95
N TRP A 150 10.45 22.49 -7.25
CA TRP A 150 9.12 23.08 -7.46
C TRP A 150 9.05 23.74 -8.82
#